data_e4f39d103ab8a27f1e7ffbf2e912404c
#
_entry.id   e4f39d103ab8a27f1e7ffbf2e912404c
#
_cell.length_a   1.000
_cell.length_b   1.000
_cell.length_c   1.000
_cell.angle_alpha   90.00
_cell.angle_beta   90.00
_cell.angle_gamma   90.00
#
_symmetry.space_group_name_H-M   'P 1'
#
loop_
_entity.id
_entity.type
_entity.pdbx_description
1 polymer ?
#
loop_
_entity_poly.entity_id
_entity_poly.type
_entity_poly.pdbx_seq_one_letter_code
_entity_poly.pdbx_strand_id
1 'polypeptide(L)'
;MAYIKKKSERKFKITVCNGYKVNGQKRMKAQTITVPSSVPKRGIQQYVMAEAERIEKKFKYGVEESEQTHFEQYAENWLKRQKPFFKATTYAGYKRNLDIVYPLIGGIPLAKLLPMTLEEMCEELRKRPGRGGNCIKETTVQKYLETVSSVLEDAKKNDIIPFNPAHRVRKKHFEKEVQHIPQKYEMTKLMRAIQNEPILYRAYYTLAITTGLRRGELCALQWRDITGACELTVRRSRSCASGKIVESDTKSHRERIVTIPLGIWELLMALRQQQVLHSGVPDREQPIFTDPDGHVPHPDTFTRHLRKLYKKCGLPEEYHLHTLRHF
;
A
#
# COMPACT_ATOMS: atom_id res chain seq x y z
N MET A 1 -20.14 32.27 -10.73
CA MET A 1 -20.42 33.64 -10.21
C MET A 1 -21.42 33.55 -9.06
N ALA A 2 -21.15 34.28 -8.00
CA ALA A 2 -22.06 34.41 -6.87
C ALA A 2 -23.27 35.28 -7.25
N TYR A 3 -24.48 34.83 -6.88
CA TYR A 3 -25.70 35.64 -7.03
C TYR A 3 -25.95 36.44 -5.76
N ILE A 4 -26.05 37.78 -5.89
CA ILE A 4 -26.19 38.70 -4.77
C ILE A 4 -27.59 39.26 -4.80
N LYS A 5 -28.38 39.08 -3.71
CA LYS A 5 -29.70 39.65 -3.52
C LYS A 5 -29.69 40.61 -2.33
N LYS A 6 -30.01 41.87 -2.55
CA LYS A 6 -30.17 42.89 -1.48
C LYS A 6 -31.44 42.59 -0.69
N LYS A 7 -31.33 42.53 0.66
CA LYS A 7 -32.45 42.35 1.59
C LYS A 7 -32.83 43.64 2.32
N SER A 8 -31.85 44.48 2.65
CA SER A 8 -32.03 45.80 3.25
C SER A 8 -30.85 46.68 2.87
N GLU A 9 -30.80 47.93 3.36
CA GLU A 9 -29.75 48.90 3.00
C GLU A 9 -28.32 48.36 3.25
N ARG A 10 -28.13 47.51 4.28
CA ARG A 10 -26.83 46.91 4.66
C ARG A 10 -26.85 45.39 4.76
N LYS A 11 -27.97 44.69 4.41
CA LYS A 11 -28.04 43.24 4.43
C LYS A 11 -28.15 42.67 3.02
N PHE A 12 -27.27 41.69 2.71
CA PHE A 12 -27.22 41.06 1.39
C PHE A 12 -27.22 39.56 1.56
N LYS A 13 -28.02 38.85 0.73
CA LYS A 13 -27.96 37.38 0.62
C LYS A 13 -27.09 37.04 -0.58
N ILE A 14 -25.99 36.32 -0.33
CA ILE A 14 -25.07 35.83 -1.35
C ILE A 14 -25.38 34.37 -1.53
N THR A 15 -25.61 33.92 -2.77
CA THR A 15 -25.85 32.52 -3.13
C THR A 15 -24.79 32.09 -4.13
N VAL A 16 -24.05 31.03 -3.81
CA VAL A 16 -23.00 30.46 -4.65
C VAL A 16 -23.37 29.04 -5.08
N CYS A 17 -22.96 28.65 -6.28
CA CYS A 17 -23.17 27.33 -6.83
C CYS A 17 -21.84 26.67 -7.12
N ASN A 18 -21.70 25.37 -6.74
CA ASN A 18 -20.54 24.53 -7.03
C ASN A 18 -20.97 23.18 -7.60
N GLY A 19 -21.29 23.17 -8.91
CA GLY A 19 -21.67 21.95 -9.63
C GLY A 19 -23.04 21.38 -9.25
N TYR A 20 -23.23 20.09 -9.51
CA TYR A 20 -24.47 19.36 -9.32
C TYR A 20 -24.26 18.13 -8.42
N LYS A 21 -25.33 17.72 -7.74
CA LYS A 21 -25.43 16.44 -7.06
C LYS A 21 -25.75 15.32 -8.06
N VAL A 22 -25.57 14.06 -7.67
CA VAL A 22 -25.91 12.90 -8.49
C VAL A 22 -27.38 12.88 -8.96
N ASN A 23 -28.27 13.50 -8.19
CA ASN A 23 -29.68 13.65 -8.52
C ASN A 23 -29.99 14.86 -9.43
N GLY A 24 -28.99 15.50 -10.02
CA GLY A 24 -29.13 16.66 -10.91
C GLY A 24 -29.42 17.99 -10.21
N GLN A 25 -29.58 18.04 -8.89
CA GLN A 25 -29.78 19.27 -8.15
C GLN A 25 -28.47 20.06 -8.03
N LYS A 26 -28.55 21.38 -8.18
CA LYS A 26 -27.38 22.26 -7.99
C LYS A 26 -26.90 22.21 -6.54
N ARG A 27 -25.58 22.07 -6.34
CA ARG A 27 -24.95 22.31 -5.03
C ARG A 27 -24.90 23.81 -4.80
N MET A 28 -25.79 24.33 -3.96
CA MET A 28 -25.90 25.75 -3.67
C MET A 28 -25.71 26.01 -2.18
N LYS A 29 -25.05 27.13 -1.86
CA LYS A 29 -24.94 27.66 -0.52
C LYS A 29 -25.39 29.11 -0.53
N ALA A 30 -26.18 29.48 0.47
CA ALA A 30 -26.63 30.86 0.64
C ALA A 30 -26.22 31.37 2.02
N GLN A 31 -25.53 32.48 2.05
CA GLN A 31 -25.15 33.18 3.28
C GLN A 31 -25.64 34.60 3.27
N THR A 32 -26.17 35.07 4.42
CA THR A 32 -26.57 36.48 4.58
C THR A 32 -25.46 37.22 5.30
N ILE A 33 -24.98 38.29 4.71
CA ILE A 33 -23.97 39.16 5.30
C ILE A 33 -24.59 40.50 5.69
N THR A 34 -24.06 41.12 6.72
CA THR A 34 -24.39 42.46 7.14
C THR A 34 -23.15 43.35 6.99
N VAL A 35 -23.23 44.40 6.22
CA VAL A 35 -22.11 45.33 6.01
C VAL A 35 -21.93 46.17 7.28
N PRO A 36 -20.73 46.19 7.90
CA PRO A 36 -20.46 46.97 9.11
C PRO A 36 -20.78 48.47 8.91
N SER A 37 -21.18 49.14 9.99
CA SER A 37 -21.47 50.59 9.98
C SER A 37 -20.23 51.44 9.64
N SER A 38 -19.03 50.90 9.89
CA SER A 38 -17.74 51.53 9.55
C SER A 38 -17.52 51.71 8.04
N VAL A 39 -18.23 50.93 7.20
CA VAL A 39 -18.10 51.02 5.74
C VAL A 39 -19.00 52.15 5.23
N PRO A 40 -18.44 53.19 4.55
CA PRO A 40 -19.21 54.29 3.99
C PRO A 40 -20.18 53.78 2.90
N LYS A 41 -21.30 54.53 2.69
CA LYS A 41 -22.33 54.12 1.71
C LYS A 41 -21.75 53.84 0.30
N ARG A 42 -20.75 54.61 -0.13
CA ARG A 42 -20.08 54.45 -1.43
C ARG A 42 -19.27 53.13 -1.52
N GLY A 43 -18.79 52.59 -0.39
CA GLY A 43 -17.98 51.35 -0.31
C GLY A 43 -18.80 50.08 -0.14
N ILE A 44 -20.11 50.15 0.09
CA ILE A 44 -20.96 48.97 0.37
C ILE A 44 -20.90 47.97 -0.77
N GLN A 45 -20.99 48.41 -2.01
CA GLN A 45 -20.97 47.50 -3.17
C GLN A 45 -19.63 46.77 -3.32
N GLN A 46 -18.54 47.50 -3.14
CA GLN A 46 -17.19 46.92 -3.19
C GLN A 46 -16.98 45.91 -2.07
N TYR A 47 -17.39 46.19 -0.85
CA TYR A 47 -17.36 45.27 0.29
C TYR A 47 -18.16 44.00 0.02
N VAL A 48 -19.40 44.15 -0.49
CA VAL A 48 -20.27 42.99 -0.80
C VAL A 48 -19.69 42.13 -1.91
N MET A 49 -19.08 42.73 -2.94
CA MET A 49 -18.39 41.99 -4.00
C MET A 49 -17.18 41.22 -3.48
N ALA A 50 -16.34 41.85 -2.66
CA ALA A 50 -15.18 41.19 -2.06
C ALA A 50 -15.60 40.02 -1.16
N GLU A 51 -16.66 40.19 -0.37
CA GLU A 51 -17.19 39.14 0.49
C GLU A 51 -17.87 38.01 -0.33
N ALA A 52 -18.54 38.36 -1.43
CA ALA A 52 -19.10 37.38 -2.35
C ALA A 52 -18.01 36.53 -3.03
N GLU A 53 -16.91 37.14 -3.44
CA GLU A 53 -15.75 36.42 -3.98
C GLU A 53 -15.10 35.52 -2.94
N ARG A 54 -14.99 35.98 -1.68
CA ARG A 54 -14.49 35.21 -0.57
C ARG A 54 -15.35 33.97 -0.28
N ILE A 55 -16.68 34.15 -0.23
CA ILE A 55 -17.64 33.05 -0.03
C ILE A 55 -17.60 32.08 -1.22
N GLU A 56 -17.51 32.60 -2.45
CA GLU A 56 -17.42 31.75 -3.65
C GLU A 56 -16.14 30.94 -3.65
N LYS A 57 -14.99 31.55 -3.38
CA LYS A 57 -13.72 30.84 -3.26
C LYS A 57 -13.78 29.77 -2.14
N LYS A 58 -14.31 30.14 -0.96
CA LYS A 58 -14.45 29.24 0.18
C LYS A 58 -15.33 28.03 -0.15
N PHE A 59 -16.43 28.22 -0.88
CA PHE A 59 -17.34 27.15 -1.26
C PHE A 59 -16.83 26.32 -2.44
N LYS A 60 -16.21 26.93 -3.44
CA LYS A 60 -15.63 26.21 -4.60
C LYS A 60 -14.43 25.32 -4.22
N TYR A 61 -13.60 25.78 -3.31
CA TYR A 61 -12.40 25.06 -2.89
C TYR A 61 -12.60 24.21 -1.64
N GLY A 62 -13.86 23.93 -1.25
CA GLY A 62 -14.17 23.01 -0.14
C GLY A 62 -13.64 23.42 1.24
N VAL A 63 -13.22 24.69 1.41
CA VAL A 63 -12.58 25.15 2.65
C VAL A 63 -13.47 24.92 3.89
N GLU A 64 -14.79 25.01 3.74
CA GLU A 64 -15.70 24.75 4.86
C GLU A 64 -15.83 23.26 5.20
N GLU A 65 -15.84 22.37 4.20
CA GLU A 65 -15.83 20.94 4.43
C GLU A 65 -14.49 20.52 5.07
N SER A 66 -13.38 21.12 4.65
CA SER A 66 -12.05 20.83 5.23
C SER A 66 -11.86 21.39 6.64
N GLU A 67 -12.52 22.49 7.02
CA GLU A 67 -12.52 23.05 8.40
C GLU A 67 -13.28 22.14 9.38
N GLN A 68 -14.28 21.39 8.90
CA GLN A 68 -15.12 20.50 9.72
C GLN A 68 -14.68 19.04 9.66
N THR A 69 -14.04 18.63 8.57
CA THR A 69 -13.64 17.22 8.36
C THR A 69 -12.24 16.97 8.89
N HIS A 70 -12.13 16.10 9.89
CA HIS A 70 -10.85 15.66 10.45
C HIS A 70 -10.16 14.67 9.52
N PHE A 71 -8.82 14.61 9.60
CA PHE A 71 -8.02 13.74 8.74
C PHE A 71 -8.43 12.27 8.83
N GLU A 72 -8.63 11.74 10.04
CA GLU A 72 -9.03 10.34 10.26
C GLU A 72 -10.36 10.02 9.58
N GLN A 73 -11.38 10.84 9.79
CA GLN A 73 -12.69 10.65 9.17
C GLN A 73 -12.62 10.65 7.64
N TYR A 74 -11.83 11.56 7.08
CA TYR A 74 -11.63 11.62 5.64
C TYR A 74 -10.87 10.41 5.11
N ALA A 75 -9.79 10.04 5.80
CA ALA A 75 -8.94 8.90 5.43
C ALA A 75 -9.70 7.56 5.48
N GLU A 76 -10.56 7.34 6.49
CA GLU A 76 -11.43 6.16 6.55
C GLU A 76 -12.41 6.10 5.38
N ASN A 77 -13.05 7.22 5.07
CA ASN A 77 -13.98 7.31 3.94
C ASN A 77 -13.25 7.11 2.60
N TRP A 78 -12.07 7.69 2.46
CA TRP A 78 -11.20 7.45 1.32
C TRP A 78 -10.86 5.98 1.18
N LEU A 79 -10.40 5.35 2.26
CA LEU A 79 -10.01 3.94 2.26
C LEU A 79 -11.19 3.01 1.89
N LYS A 80 -12.41 3.31 2.37
CA LYS A 80 -13.63 2.59 1.98
C LYS A 80 -13.91 2.73 0.48
N ARG A 81 -13.79 3.94 -0.09
CA ARG A 81 -13.98 4.19 -1.53
C ARG A 81 -12.92 3.49 -2.39
N GLN A 82 -11.67 3.42 -1.90
CA GLN A 82 -10.56 2.80 -2.62
C GLN A 82 -10.56 1.26 -2.56
N LYS A 83 -11.31 0.66 -1.64
CA LYS A 83 -11.35 -0.80 -1.43
C LYS A 83 -11.59 -1.62 -2.71
N PRO A 84 -12.51 -1.27 -3.61
CA PRO A 84 -12.74 -2.01 -4.86
C PRO A 84 -11.57 -1.95 -5.85
N PHE A 85 -10.72 -0.91 -5.74
CA PHE A 85 -9.61 -0.65 -6.67
C PHE A 85 -8.26 -1.16 -6.16
N PHE A 86 -8.16 -1.45 -4.87
CA PHE A 86 -6.92 -1.91 -4.26
C PHE A 86 -6.86 -3.44 -4.15
N LYS A 87 -5.68 -4.01 -4.44
CA LYS A 87 -5.39 -5.38 -4.01
C LYS A 87 -5.50 -5.48 -2.48
N ALA A 88 -5.96 -6.63 -1.97
CA ALA A 88 -6.16 -6.84 -0.54
C ALA A 88 -4.92 -6.50 0.32
N THR A 89 -3.71 -6.82 -0.18
CA THR A 89 -2.44 -6.48 0.47
C THR A 89 -2.17 -4.99 0.51
N THR A 90 -2.51 -4.26 -0.56
CA THR A 90 -2.36 -2.80 -0.63
C THR A 90 -3.32 -2.14 0.35
N TYR A 91 -4.58 -2.55 0.35
CA TYR A 91 -5.59 -2.07 1.30
C TYR A 91 -5.16 -2.28 2.76
N ALA A 92 -4.73 -3.51 3.09
CA ALA A 92 -4.23 -3.84 4.42
C ALA A 92 -2.99 -3.02 4.81
N GLY A 93 -2.13 -2.72 3.85
CA GLY A 93 -0.96 -1.86 4.04
C GLY A 93 -1.34 -0.41 4.37
N TYR A 94 -2.24 0.18 3.58
CA TYR A 94 -2.76 1.53 3.85
C TYR A 94 -3.46 1.61 5.20
N LYS A 95 -4.34 0.65 5.52
CA LYS A 95 -5.04 0.61 6.80
C LYS A 95 -4.05 0.60 7.96
N ARG A 96 -3.11 -0.33 7.96
CA ARG A 96 -2.09 -0.45 9.02
C ARG A 96 -1.25 0.83 9.16
N ASN A 97 -0.88 1.48 8.06
CA ASN A 97 -0.11 2.72 8.11
C ASN A 97 -0.95 3.86 8.68
N LEU A 98 -2.22 3.97 8.31
CA LEU A 98 -3.14 4.97 8.83
C LEU A 98 -3.41 4.77 10.33
N ASP A 99 -3.59 3.53 10.79
CA ASP A 99 -3.76 3.21 12.23
C ASP A 99 -2.57 3.71 13.09
N ILE A 100 -1.35 3.75 12.51
CA ILE A 100 -0.14 4.30 13.15
C ILE A 100 -0.15 5.83 13.18
N VAL A 101 -0.72 6.45 12.16
CA VAL A 101 -0.70 7.91 11.94
C VAL A 101 -1.86 8.61 12.66
N TYR A 102 -3.02 7.97 12.80
CA TYR A 102 -4.22 8.56 13.42
C TYR A 102 -3.98 9.15 14.81
N PRO A 103 -3.25 8.52 15.74
CA PRO A 103 -2.99 9.11 17.05
C PRO A 103 -2.21 10.44 16.99
N LEU A 104 -1.53 10.74 15.87
CA LEU A 104 -0.70 11.93 15.73
C LEU A 104 -1.43 13.08 15.04
N ILE A 105 -2.14 12.79 13.95
CA ILE A 105 -2.78 13.83 13.14
C ILE A 105 -4.26 13.58 12.83
N GLY A 106 -4.82 12.46 13.29
CA GLY A 106 -6.20 12.05 12.96
C GLY A 106 -7.26 13.06 13.35
N GLY A 107 -7.11 13.68 14.53
CA GLY A 107 -8.01 14.71 15.05
C GLY A 107 -7.83 16.11 14.46
N ILE A 108 -6.89 16.31 13.52
CA ILE A 108 -6.63 17.64 12.94
C ILE A 108 -7.55 17.85 11.73
N PRO A 109 -8.29 18.98 11.64
CA PRO A 109 -9.03 19.33 10.44
C PRO A 109 -8.13 19.42 9.20
N LEU A 110 -8.61 18.95 8.06
CA LEU A 110 -7.82 18.92 6.80
C LEU A 110 -7.27 20.31 6.42
N ALA A 111 -8.05 21.36 6.63
CA ALA A 111 -7.64 22.76 6.35
C ALA A 111 -6.48 23.24 7.24
N LYS A 112 -6.26 22.61 8.39
CA LYS A 112 -5.23 22.98 9.37
C LYS A 112 -3.99 22.09 9.31
N LEU A 113 -3.98 21.09 8.42
CA LEU A 113 -2.79 20.26 8.19
C LEU A 113 -1.76 21.04 7.38
N LEU A 114 -0.74 21.53 8.06
CA LEU A 114 0.37 22.28 7.47
C LEU A 114 1.57 21.36 7.20
N PRO A 115 2.49 21.73 6.30
CA PRO A 115 3.74 20.98 6.10
C PRO A 115 4.52 20.77 7.40
N MET A 116 4.59 21.78 8.27
CA MET A 116 5.26 21.70 9.57
C MET A 116 4.64 20.65 10.49
N THR A 117 3.30 20.54 10.53
CA THR A 117 2.61 19.51 11.31
C THR A 117 2.96 18.09 10.83
N LEU A 118 3.13 17.91 9.52
CA LEU A 118 3.54 16.63 8.95
C LEU A 118 5.05 16.34 9.19
N GLU A 119 5.89 17.38 9.26
CA GLU A 119 7.28 17.25 9.67
C GLU A 119 7.38 16.81 11.14
N GLU A 120 6.61 17.42 12.04
CA GLU A 120 6.50 17.03 13.45
C GLU A 120 6.00 15.59 13.60
N MET A 121 4.98 15.18 12.84
CA MET A 121 4.53 13.78 12.78
C MET A 121 5.68 12.83 12.40
N CYS A 122 6.48 13.18 11.40
CA CYS A 122 7.63 12.37 11.00
C CYS A 122 8.69 12.29 12.11
N GLU A 123 8.96 13.38 12.85
CA GLU A 123 9.91 13.37 13.97
C GLU A 123 9.39 12.49 15.12
N GLU A 124 8.10 12.56 15.46
CA GLU A 124 7.51 11.69 16.47
C GLU A 124 7.57 10.21 16.07
N LEU A 125 7.34 9.90 14.79
CA LEU A 125 7.46 8.53 14.27
C LEU A 125 8.90 8.00 14.37
N ARG A 126 9.92 8.85 14.15
CA ARG A 126 11.34 8.47 14.28
C ARG A 126 11.72 8.08 15.71
N LYS A 127 11.09 8.69 16.72
CA LYS A 127 11.34 8.38 18.14
C LYS A 127 10.74 7.05 18.58
N ARG A 128 9.76 6.51 17.83
CA ARG A 128 9.09 5.27 18.20
C ARG A 128 9.97 4.05 18.02
N PRO A 129 9.84 3.05 18.90
CA PRO A 129 10.56 1.79 18.75
C PRO A 129 10.09 1.04 17.50
N GLY A 130 11.04 0.60 16.68
CA GLY A 130 10.83 -0.29 15.56
C GLY A 130 10.97 -1.76 15.96
N ARG A 131 10.92 -2.65 14.97
CA ARG A 131 11.18 -4.07 15.21
C ARG A 131 12.62 -4.28 15.64
N GLY A 132 12.82 -5.03 16.74
CA GLY A 132 14.17 -5.34 17.26
C GLY A 132 14.75 -4.28 18.22
N GLY A 133 13.91 -3.36 18.74
CA GLY A 133 14.35 -2.39 19.77
C GLY A 133 15.00 -1.11 19.23
N ASN A 134 15.36 -1.06 17.97
CA ASN A 134 15.89 0.15 17.32
C ASN A 134 14.75 1.11 16.95
N CYS A 135 15.08 2.37 16.69
CA CYS A 135 14.11 3.33 16.16
C CYS A 135 13.57 2.91 14.79
N ILE A 136 12.39 3.43 14.44
CA ILE A 136 11.79 3.20 13.11
C ILE A 136 12.74 3.71 12.01
N LYS A 137 13.05 2.86 11.01
CA LYS A 137 13.89 3.25 9.85
C LYS A 137 13.25 4.40 9.06
N GLU A 138 14.06 5.31 8.55
CA GLU A 138 13.59 6.46 7.74
C GLU A 138 12.74 6.02 6.54
N THR A 139 13.09 4.91 5.88
CA THR A 139 12.30 4.31 4.80
C THR A 139 10.86 3.96 5.22
N THR A 140 10.66 3.62 6.50
CA THR A 140 9.32 3.31 7.04
C THR A 140 8.56 4.60 7.36
N VAL A 141 9.24 5.62 7.91
CA VAL A 141 8.65 6.95 8.13
C VAL A 141 8.18 7.56 6.82
N GLN A 142 8.99 7.45 5.76
CA GLN A 142 8.60 7.93 4.43
C GLN A 142 7.37 7.18 3.88
N LYS A 143 7.22 5.88 4.11
CA LYS A 143 6.01 5.13 3.72
C LYS A 143 4.75 5.63 4.44
N TYR A 144 4.87 6.02 5.72
CA TYR A 144 3.74 6.64 6.43
C TYR A 144 3.39 8.00 5.82
N LEU A 145 4.38 8.85 5.54
CA LEU A 145 4.17 10.13 4.88
C LEU A 145 3.56 9.96 3.47
N GLU A 146 4.01 8.97 2.70
CA GLU A 146 3.43 8.65 1.39
C GLU A 146 1.97 8.19 1.49
N THR A 147 1.63 7.45 2.55
CA THR A 147 0.25 7.06 2.84
C THR A 147 -0.62 8.30 3.11
N VAL A 148 -0.15 9.20 3.97
CA VAL A 148 -0.82 10.48 4.26
C VAL A 148 -0.94 11.32 2.99
N SER A 149 0.13 11.42 2.21
CA SER A 149 0.13 12.14 0.93
C SER A 149 -0.90 11.60 -0.05
N SER A 150 -1.11 10.28 -0.11
CA SER A 150 -2.12 9.67 -0.98
C SER A 150 -3.55 10.07 -0.59
N VAL A 151 -3.84 10.15 0.71
CA VAL A 151 -5.13 10.61 1.23
C VAL A 151 -5.34 12.10 0.93
N LEU A 152 -4.31 12.92 1.16
CA LEU A 152 -4.37 14.37 0.92
C LEU A 152 -4.43 14.71 -0.57
N GLU A 153 -3.83 13.88 -1.44
CA GLU A 153 -3.95 14.04 -2.88
C GLU A 153 -5.37 13.76 -3.38
N ASP A 154 -6.06 12.78 -2.77
CA ASP A 154 -7.49 12.55 -3.03
C ASP A 154 -8.34 13.74 -2.54
N ALA A 155 -8.05 14.30 -1.36
CA ALA A 155 -8.73 15.48 -0.85
C ALA A 155 -8.53 16.70 -1.76
N LYS A 156 -7.32 16.88 -2.31
CA LYS A 156 -7.02 17.91 -3.29
C LYS A 156 -7.77 17.70 -4.61
N LYS A 157 -7.79 16.46 -5.14
CA LYS A 157 -8.54 16.11 -6.36
C LYS A 157 -10.04 16.33 -6.25
N ASN A 158 -10.57 16.24 -5.03
CA ASN A 158 -11.99 16.50 -4.73
C ASN A 158 -12.25 17.96 -4.31
N ASP A 159 -11.29 18.86 -4.51
CA ASP A 159 -11.37 20.28 -4.17
C ASP A 159 -11.68 20.59 -2.69
N ILE A 160 -11.36 19.64 -1.78
CA ILE A 160 -11.56 19.81 -0.34
C ILE A 160 -10.42 20.65 0.25
N ILE A 161 -9.19 20.46 -0.23
CA ILE A 161 -8.03 21.26 0.11
C ILE A 161 -7.40 21.86 -1.15
N PRO A 162 -6.82 23.06 -1.10
CA PRO A 162 -6.27 23.74 -2.28
C PRO A 162 -4.95 23.13 -2.77
N PHE A 163 -4.20 22.51 -1.89
CA PHE A 163 -2.92 21.85 -2.20
C PHE A 163 -2.64 20.72 -1.22
N ASN A 164 -1.75 19.80 -1.59
CA ASN A 164 -1.30 18.71 -0.73
C ASN A 164 -0.08 19.16 0.10
N PRO A 165 -0.21 19.38 1.41
CA PRO A 165 0.90 19.84 2.25
C PRO A 165 2.06 18.84 2.35
N ALA A 166 1.81 17.54 2.15
CA ALA A 166 2.85 16.51 2.21
C ALA A 166 3.90 16.67 1.11
N HIS A 167 3.58 17.33 -0.01
CA HIS A 167 4.55 17.60 -1.08
C HIS A 167 5.62 18.64 -0.69
N ARG A 168 5.35 19.44 0.35
CA ARG A 168 6.27 20.46 0.85
C ARG A 168 7.09 20.02 2.07
N VAL A 169 6.84 18.80 2.57
CA VAL A 169 7.59 18.23 3.69
C VAL A 169 9.02 17.90 3.23
N ARG A 170 9.99 18.33 4.00
CA ARG A 170 11.40 18.03 3.75
C ARG A 170 11.68 16.56 4.06
N LYS A 171 12.07 15.81 3.05
CA LYS A 171 12.45 14.40 3.20
C LYS A 171 13.91 14.34 3.66
N LYS A 172 14.19 13.61 4.75
CA LYS A 172 15.58 13.33 5.13
C LYS A 172 16.20 12.43 4.05
N HIS A 173 17.37 12.81 3.62
CA HIS A 173 18.20 11.93 2.80
C HIS A 173 18.64 10.74 3.65
N PHE A 174 18.58 9.55 3.11
CA PHE A 174 19.16 8.35 3.70
C PHE A 174 19.91 7.58 2.62
N GLU A 175 21.05 7.08 2.99
CA GLU A 175 21.79 6.15 2.13
C GLU A 175 20.99 4.84 2.02
N LYS A 176 20.79 4.38 0.80
CA LYS A 176 20.20 3.07 0.60
C LYS A 176 21.20 2.04 1.10
N GLU A 177 20.78 1.21 2.05
CA GLU A 177 21.57 0.05 2.45
C GLU A 177 21.95 -0.75 1.19
N VAL A 178 23.23 -0.96 0.99
CA VAL A 178 23.73 -1.82 -0.09
C VAL A 178 23.24 -3.23 0.21
N GLN A 179 22.43 -3.76 -0.69
CA GLN A 179 21.99 -5.16 -0.54
C GLN A 179 23.20 -6.08 -0.76
N HIS A 180 23.58 -6.80 0.27
CA HIS A 180 24.59 -7.86 0.13
C HIS A 180 24.03 -8.97 -0.76
N ILE A 181 24.65 -9.14 -1.92
CA ILE A 181 24.39 -10.27 -2.82
C ILE A 181 25.28 -11.43 -2.33
N PRO A 182 24.71 -12.64 -2.12
CA PRO A 182 25.48 -13.78 -1.69
C PRO A 182 26.65 -14.06 -2.63
N GLN A 183 27.83 -14.31 -2.07
CA GLN A 183 29.00 -14.71 -2.83
C GLN A 183 28.86 -16.16 -3.32
N LYS A 184 29.61 -16.52 -4.37
CA LYS A 184 29.55 -17.86 -4.97
C LYS A 184 29.80 -18.99 -3.93
N TYR A 185 30.75 -18.80 -3.01
CA TYR A 185 31.04 -19.80 -1.98
C TYR A 185 29.89 -19.95 -0.97
N GLU A 186 29.20 -18.85 -0.64
CA GLU A 186 28.03 -18.85 0.26
C GLU A 186 26.86 -19.59 -0.38
N MET A 187 26.61 -19.36 -1.67
CA MET A 187 25.60 -20.07 -2.43
C MET A 187 25.92 -21.55 -2.54
N THR A 188 27.20 -21.93 -2.78
CA THR A 188 27.60 -23.33 -2.80
C THR A 188 27.34 -24.04 -1.46
N LYS A 189 27.62 -23.32 -0.35
CA LYS A 189 27.36 -23.82 1.01
C LYS A 189 25.86 -24.01 1.25
N LEU A 190 25.06 -23.00 0.85
CA LEU A 190 23.60 -23.06 0.94
C LEU A 190 23.01 -24.19 0.10
N MET A 191 23.45 -24.36 -1.14
CA MET A 191 22.99 -25.43 -2.04
C MET A 191 23.26 -26.80 -1.48
N ARG A 192 24.46 -27.03 -0.91
CA ARG A 192 24.78 -28.30 -0.23
C ARG A 192 23.86 -28.57 0.97
N ALA A 193 23.54 -27.52 1.76
CA ALA A 193 22.63 -27.69 2.88
C ALA A 193 21.20 -27.98 2.41
N ILE A 194 20.73 -27.33 1.33
CA ILE A 194 19.42 -27.59 0.72
C ILE A 194 19.27 -29.04 0.27
N GLN A 195 20.32 -29.66 -0.25
CA GLN A 195 20.25 -31.06 -0.69
C GLN A 195 19.94 -32.08 0.45
N ASN A 196 20.23 -31.70 1.70
CA ASN A 196 19.95 -32.52 2.87
C ASN A 196 18.57 -32.25 3.50
N GLU A 197 17.80 -31.32 2.94
CA GLU A 197 16.47 -31.00 3.43
C GLU A 197 15.40 -31.93 2.84
N PRO A 198 14.22 -32.05 3.50
CA PRO A 198 13.08 -32.77 2.94
C PRO A 198 12.74 -32.30 1.52
N ILE A 199 12.25 -33.22 0.68
CA ILE A 199 12.03 -32.97 -0.75
C ILE A 199 11.20 -31.71 -1.04
N LEU A 200 10.20 -31.40 -0.19
CA LEU A 200 9.38 -30.20 -0.30
C LEU A 200 10.23 -28.92 -0.28
N TYR A 201 11.11 -28.78 0.72
CA TYR A 201 11.98 -27.61 0.86
C TYR A 201 13.08 -27.61 -0.20
N ARG A 202 13.63 -28.77 -0.51
CA ARG A 202 14.63 -28.91 -1.57
C ARG A 202 14.09 -28.47 -2.92
N ALA A 203 12.93 -28.96 -3.33
CA ALA A 203 12.27 -28.54 -4.57
C ALA A 203 11.93 -27.04 -4.58
N TYR A 204 11.39 -26.51 -3.47
CA TYR A 204 11.01 -25.11 -3.37
C TYR A 204 12.22 -24.17 -3.52
N TYR A 205 13.31 -24.41 -2.78
CA TYR A 205 14.46 -23.50 -2.82
C TYR A 205 15.28 -23.65 -4.09
N THR A 206 15.44 -24.85 -4.61
CA THR A 206 16.15 -25.06 -5.88
C THR A 206 15.41 -24.36 -7.03
N LEU A 207 14.08 -24.51 -7.08
CA LEU A 207 13.26 -23.77 -8.06
C LEU A 207 13.36 -22.26 -7.87
N ALA A 208 13.34 -21.78 -6.62
CA ALA A 208 13.46 -20.34 -6.31
C ALA A 208 14.78 -19.74 -6.82
N ILE A 209 15.89 -20.44 -6.61
CA ILE A 209 17.25 -20.00 -7.00
C ILE A 209 17.40 -19.99 -8.52
N THR A 210 16.98 -21.07 -9.20
CA THR A 210 17.17 -21.20 -10.64
C THR A 210 16.26 -20.34 -11.49
N THR A 211 15.02 -20.11 -11.03
CA THR A 211 14.03 -19.38 -11.81
C THR A 211 13.87 -17.91 -11.40
N GLY A 212 14.39 -17.55 -10.24
CA GLY A 212 14.19 -16.22 -9.66
C GLY A 212 12.70 -15.87 -9.43
N LEU A 213 11.81 -16.83 -9.27
CA LEU A 213 10.39 -16.60 -8.99
C LEU A 213 10.19 -15.87 -7.66
N ARG A 214 9.18 -14.99 -7.61
CA ARG A 214 8.83 -14.35 -6.34
C ARG A 214 8.21 -15.36 -5.38
N ARG A 215 8.38 -15.13 -4.07
CA ARG A 215 7.78 -15.97 -3.02
C ARG A 215 6.29 -16.26 -3.27
N GLY A 216 5.54 -15.22 -3.57
CA GLY A 216 4.09 -15.37 -3.81
C GLY A 216 3.77 -16.17 -5.07
N GLU A 217 4.59 -16.08 -6.11
CA GLU A 217 4.48 -16.87 -7.34
C GLU A 217 4.74 -18.34 -7.05
N LEU A 218 5.86 -18.66 -6.36
CA LEU A 218 6.20 -20.02 -5.94
C LEU A 218 5.08 -20.67 -5.10
N CYS A 219 4.55 -19.95 -4.09
CA CYS A 219 3.48 -20.46 -3.24
C CYS A 219 2.13 -20.64 -3.96
N ALA A 220 1.97 -20.05 -5.15
CA ALA A 220 0.74 -20.13 -5.95
C ALA A 220 0.82 -21.18 -7.07
N LEU A 221 1.99 -21.81 -7.31
CA LEU A 221 2.15 -22.80 -8.36
C LEU A 221 1.27 -24.03 -8.11
N GLN A 222 0.62 -24.48 -9.17
CA GLN A 222 -0.23 -25.66 -9.22
C GLN A 222 0.34 -26.68 -10.22
N TRP A 223 -0.04 -27.95 -10.08
CA TRP A 223 0.40 -28.99 -11.01
C TRP A 223 0.01 -28.74 -12.46
N ARG A 224 -1.08 -28.04 -12.72
CA ARG A 224 -1.48 -27.61 -14.07
C ARG A 224 -0.56 -26.54 -14.68
N ASP A 225 0.28 -25.90 -13.88
CA ASP A 225 1.20 -24.87 -14.36
C ASP A 225 2.48 -25.48 -14.97
N ILE A 226 2.71 -26.78 -14.78
CA ILE A 226 3.70 -27.54 -15.54
C ILE A 226 3.07 -27.89 -16.89
N THR A 227 3.43 -27.13 -17.93
CA THR A 227 2.78 -27.16 -19.24
C THR A 227 3.50 -28.02 -20.26
N GLY A 228 4.73 -28.46 -19.95
CA GLY A 228 5.56 -29.30 -20.81
C GLY A 228 6.75 -29.87 -20.05
N ALA A 229 7.58 -30.66 -20.73
CA ALA A 229 8.84 -31.04 -20.17
C ALA A 229 9.72 -29.83 -19.95
N CYS A 230 10.09 -29.58 -18.67
CA CYS A 230 10.91 -28.44 -18.29
C CYS A 230 10.29 -27.05 -18.49
N GLU A 231 8.97 -26.96 -18.63
CA GLU A 231 8.26 -25.69 -18.76
C GLU A 231 7.27 -25.44 -17.62
N LEU A 232 7.30 -24.23 -17.09
CA LEU A 232 6.45 -23.77 -16.01
C LEU A 232 5.79 -22.44 -16.37
N THR A 233 4.46 -22.38 -16.30
CA THR A 233 3.72 -21.14 -16.53
C THR A 233 3.39 -20.45 -15.22
N VAL A 234 3.80 -19.18 -15.07
CA VAL A 234 3.55 -18.35 -13.88
C VAL A 234 2.36 -17.45 -14.13
N ARG A 235 1.24 -17.75 -13.47
CA ARG A 235 -0.05 -17.05 -13.67
C ARG A 235 -0.51 -16.29 -12.44
N ARG A 236 -0.20 -16.77 -11.25
CA ARG A 236 -0.79 -16.34 -9.98
C ARG A 236 0.26 -16.01 -8.94
N SER A 237 -0.17 -15.31 -7.91
CA SER A 237 0.64 -15.01 -6.75
C SER A 237 -0.19 -15.15 -5.47
N ARG A 238 0.33 -15.83 -4.46
CA ARG A 238 -0.30 -16.05 -3.16
C ARG A 238 0.39 -15.21 -2.10
N SER A 239 -0.38 -14.46 -1.36
CA SER A 239 0.12 -13.56 -0.32
C SER A 239 -0.76 -13.63 0.93
N CYS A 240 -0.29 -13.07 2.04
CA CYS A 240 -1.10 -12.93 3.25
C CYS A 240 -1.53 -11.47 3.42
N ALA A 241 -2.84 -11.24 3.59
CA ALA A 241 -3.41 -9.94 3.90
C ALA A 241 -4.34 -10.07 5.11
N SER A 242 -4.08 -9.29 6.16
CA SER A 242 -4.86 -9.33 7.42
C SER A 242 -5.04 -10.75 7.99
N GLY A 243 -3.97 -11.56 7.98
CA GLY A 243 -3.98 -12.93 8.49
C GLY A 243 -4.64 -13.98 7.58
N LYS A 244 -5.20 -13.57 6.44
CA LYS A 244 -5.81 -14.48 5.45
C LYS A 244 -4.90 -14.65 4.24
N ILE A 245 -4.84 -15.87 3.71
CA ILE A 245 -4.17 -16.13 2.45
C ILE A 245 -5.06 -15.64 1.33
N VAL A 246 -4.49 -14.82 0.44
CA VAL A 246 -5.19 -14.25 -0.73
C VAL A 246 -4.39 -14.61 -1.97
N GLU A 247 -5.07 -15.17 -2.94
CA GLU A 247 -4.54 -15.42 -4.27
C GLU A 247 -4.96 -14.28 -5.21
N SER A 248 -4.05 -13.83 -6.04
CA SER A 248 -4.27 -12.75 -7.01
C SER A 248 -3.40 -13.00 -8.24
N ASP A 249 -3.71 -12.31 -9.31
CA ASP A 249 -2.83 -12.24 -10.48
C ASP A 249 -1.42 -11.76 -10.10
N THR A 250 -0.44 -12.09 -10.92
CA THR A 250 0.93 -11.61 -10.77
C THR A 250 0.97 -10.08 -10.69
N LYS A 251 2.02 -9.52 -10.12
CA LYS A 251 2.19 -8.06 -10.00
C LYS A 251 2.20 -7.35 -11.36
N SER A 252 2.60 -8.05 -12.41
CA SER A 252 2.66 -7.54 -13.80
C SER A 252 1.39 -7.79 -14.62
N HIS A 253 0.39 -8.50 -14.06
CA HIS A 253 -0.83 -8.94 -14.77
C HIS A 253 -0.55 -9.69 -16.08
N ARG A 254 0.65 -10.28 -16.24
CA ARG A 254 1.06 -11.05 -17.41
C ARG A 254 1.46 -12.44 -17.00
N GLU A 255 0.93 -13.43 -17.70
CA GLU A 255 1.43 -14.80 -17.64
C GLU A 255 2.81 -14.85 -18.31
N ARG A 256 3.68 -15.72 -17.80
CA ARG A 256 4.98 -15.97 -18.43
C ARG A 256 5.37 -17.42 -18.27
N ILE A 257 6.03 -17.94 -19.28
CA ILE A 257 6.63 -19.27 -19.28
C ILE A 257 8.07 -19.12 -18.78
N VAL A 258 8.46 -20.04 -17.92
CA VAL A 258 9.82 -20.14 -17.38
C VAL A 258 10.33 -21.56 -17.65
N THR A 259 11.47 -21.66 -18.31
CA THR A 259 12.14 -22.94 -18.52
C THR A 259 12.89 -23.33 -17.25
N ILE A 260 12.77 -24.57 -16.85
CA ILE A 260 13.45 -25.14 -15.68
C ILE A 260 14.42 -26.25 -16.13
N PRO A 261 15.60 -26.35 -15.49
CA PRO A 261 16.55 -27.44 -15.77
C PRO A 261 15.94 -28.82 -15.52
N LEU A 262 16.33 -29.80 -16.31
CA LEU A 262 15.80 -31.18 -16.23
C LEU A 262 15.85 -31.74 -14.81
N GLY A 263 16.96 -31.58 -14.10
CA GLY A 263 17.08 -32.08 -12.72
C GLY A 263 16.12 -31.47 -11.72
N ILE A 264 15.61 -30.23 -11.99
CA ILE A 264 14.56 -29.60 -11.18
C ILE A 264 13.19 -30.14 -11.56
N TRP A 265 12.95 -30.35 -12.84
CA TRP A 265 11.75 -31.04 -13.30
C TRP A 265 11.63 -32.43 -12.69
N GLU A 266 12.70 -33.23 -12.71
CA GLU A 266 12.77 -34.56 -12.08
C GLU A 266 12.48 -34.46 -10.56
N LEU A 267 13.04 -33.45 -9.87
CA LEU A 267 12.80 -33.22 -8.46
C LEU A 267 11.32 -32.86 -8.17
N LEU A 268 10.68 -32.12 -9.04
CA LEU A 268 9.24 -31.83 -8.92
C LEU A 268 8.40 -33.09 -9.17
N MET A 269 8.79 -33.93 -10.14
CA MET A 269 8.10 -35.22 -10.39
C MET A 269 8.27 -36.19 -9.21
N ALA A 270 9.44 -36.24 -8.58
CA ALA A 270 9.65 -37.01 -7.36
C ALA A 270 8.79 -36.49 -6.19
N LEU A 271 8.65 -35.17 -6.04
CA LEU A 271 7.71 -34.54 -5.07
C LEU A 271 6.28 -34.99 -5.34
N ARG A 272 5.85 -34.94 -6.61
CA ARG A 272 4.50 -35.37 -7.02
C ARG A 272 4.27 -36.86 -6.67
N GLN A 273 5.23 -37.68 -6.96
CA GLN A 273 5.14 -39.13 -6.64
C GLN A 273 5.00 -39.37 -5.14
N GLN A 274 5.72 -38.60 -4.30
CA GLN A 274 5.56 -38.67 -2.85
C GLN A 274 4.15 -38.25 -2.42
N GLN A 275 3.57 -37.19 -3.01
CA GLN A 275 2.20 -36.76 -2.73
C GLN A 275 1.17 -37.83 -3.14
N VAL A 276 1.39 -38.49 -4.29
CA VAL A 276 0.52 -39.59 -4.75
C VAL A 276 0.50 -40.75 -3.75
N LEU A 277 1.65 -41.10 -3.18
CA LEU A 277 1.75 -42.16 -2.19
C LEU A 277 1.07 -41.87 -0.87
N HIS A 278 0.99 -40.58 -0.48
CA HIS A 278 0.38 -40.15 0.78
C HIS A 278 -1.12 -39.85 0.64
N SER A 279 -1.55 -39.18 -0.44
CA SER A 279 -2.87 -38.60 -0.55
C SER A 279 -3.62 -38.98 -1.82
N GLY A 280 -3.08 -39.92 -2.63
CA GLY A 280 -3.58 -40.22 -3.96
C GLY A 280 -3.12 -39.23 -5.03
N VAL A 281 -3.59 -39.42 -6.26
CA VAL A 281 -3.22 -38.54 -7.40
C VAL A 281 -3.66 -37.12 -7.14
N PRO A 282 -2.73 -36.13 -7.05
CA PRO A 282 -3.10 -34.76 -6.85
C PRO A 282 -3.89 -34.21 -8.05
N ASP A 283 -4.96 -33.50 -7.78
CA ASP A 283 -5.68 -32.76 -8.80
C ASP A 283 -4.73 -31.76 -9.50
N ARG A 284 -4.98 -31.53 -10.77
CA ARG A 284 -4.21 -30.55 -11.56
C ARG A 284 -4.22 -29.15 -10.94
N GLU A 285 -5.28 -28.78 -10.23
CA GLU A 285 -5.41 -27.50 -9.54
C GLU A 285 -4.77 -27.47 -8.15
N GLN A 286 -4.32 -28.63 -7.66
CA GLN A 286 -3.67 -28.69 -6.36
C GLN A 286 -2.32 -27.95 -6.40
N PRO A 287 -1.99 -27.14 -5.38
CA PRO A 287 -0.68 -26.51 -5.27
C PRO A 287 0.47 -27.52 -5.22
N ILE A 288 1.58 -27.19 -5.88
CA ILE A 288 2.77 -28.03 -5.91
C ILE A 288 3.39 -28.19 -4.50
N PHE A 289 3.43 -27.09 -3.75
CA PHE A 289 4.08 -27.07 -2.44
C PHE A 289 3.05 -27.20 -1.32
N THR A 290 2.66 -28.43 -1.01
CA THR A 290 1.78 -28.79 0.11
C THR A 290 2.55 -29.58 1.15
N ASP A 291 2.06 -29.59 2.40
CA ASP A 291 2.52 -30.52 3.41
C ASP A 291 2.07 -31.97 3.07
N PRO A 292 2.52 -33.00 3.84
CA PRO A 292 2.11 -34.37 3.58
C PRO A 292 0.59 -34.59 3.62
N ASP A 293 -0.13 -33.79 4.40
CA ASP A 293 -1.58 -33.89 4.54
C ASP A 293 -2.34 -33.14 3.42
N GLY A 294 -1.62 -32.58 2.43
CA GLY A 294 -2.17 -31.83 1.30
C GLY A 294 -2.51 -30.38 1.61
N HIS A 295 -2.25 -29.89 2.83
CA HIS A 295 -2.50 -28.49 3.16
C HIS A 295 -1.42 -27.57 2.58
N VAL A 296 -1.85 -26.38 2.19
CA VAL A 296 -0.93 -25.37 1.67
C VAL A 296 -0.26 -24.63 2.82
N PRO A 297 1.08 -24.74 2.97
CA PRO A 297 1.78 -24.02 4.02
C PRO A 297 1.60 -22.51 3.90
N HIS A 298 1.56 -21.82 5.04
CA HIS A 298 1.59 -20.37 5.04
C HIS A 298 2.87 -19.86 4.33
N PRO A 299 2.82 -18.83 3.46
CA PRO A 299 3.98 -18.36 2.70
C PRO A 299 5.23 -18.06 3.56
N ASP A 300 5.04 -17.66 4.82
CA ASP A 300 6.15 -17.39 5.73
C ASP A 300 6.81 -18.67 6.27
N THR A 301 6.22 -19.86 6.09
CA THR A 301 6.82 -21.14 6.52
C THR A 301 8.15 -21.36 5.81
N PHE A 302 8.19 -21.19 4.49
CA PHE A 302 9.41 -21.28 3.72
C PHE A 302 10.43 -20.21 4.11
N THR A 303 9.99 -18.97 4.36
CA THR A 303 10.88 -17.90 4.79
C THR A 303 11.50 -18.19 6.16
N ARG A 304 10.72 -18.71 7.12
CA ARG A 304 11.20 -19.07 8.45
C ARG A 304 12.17 -20.25 8.40
N HIS A 305 11.86 -21.24 7.57
CA HIS A 305 12.72 -22.40 7.37
C HIS A 305 14.07 -21.98 6.74
N LEU A 306 14.05 -21.15 5.71
CA LEU A 306 15.26 -20.66 5.05
C LEU A 306 16.17 -19.88 6.02
N ARG A 307 15.60 -19.07 6.91
CA ARG A 307 16.39 -18.38 7.97
C ARG A 307 17.10 -19.35 8.90
N LYS A 308 16.44 -20.46 9.29
CA LYS A 308 17.10 -21.49 10.08
C LYS A 308 18.26 -22.13 9.31
N LEU A 309 18.08 -22.31 8.01
CA LEU A 309 19.09 -22.88 7.14
C LEU A 309 20.29 -21.94 6.98
N TYR A 310 20.06 -20.62 6.79
CA TYR A 310 21.13 -19.62 6.79
C TYR A 310 21.93 -19.65 8.09
N LYS A 311 21.26 -19.66 9.23
CA LYS A 311 21.90 -19.74 10.54
C LYS A 311 22.74 -21.02 10.68
N LYS A 312 22.22 -22.18 10.27
CA LYS A 312 22.93 -23.45 10.26
C LYS A 312 24.18 -23.41 9.36
N CYS A 313 24.13 -22.67 8.27
CA CYS A 313 25.25 -22.49 7.36
C CYS A 313 26.21 -21.36 7.80
N GLY A 314 25.96 -20.61 8.86
CA GLY A 314 26.76 -19.43 9.26
C GLY A 314 26.74 -18.35 8.20
N LEU A 315 25.59 -18.17 7.52
CA LEU A 315 25.38 -17.11 6.53
C LEU A 315 24.70 -15.91 7.19
N PRO A 316 24.85 -14.69 6.62
CA PRO A 316 24.27 -13.47 7.17
C PRO A 316 22.76 -13.59 7.41
N GLU A 317 22.27 -13.11 8.56
CA GLU A 317 20.84 -13.17 8.93
C GLU A 317 19.96 -12.22 8.09
N GLU A 318 20.55 -11.22 7.47
CA GLU A 318 19.90 -10.30 6.55
C GLU A 318 19.51 -10.97 5.21
N TYR A 319 20.07 -12.10 4.88
CA TYR A 319 19.67 -12.84 3.69
C TYR A 319 18.24 -13.37 3.83
N HIS A 320 17.48 -13.20 2.80
CA HIS A 320 16.07 -13.60 2.75
C HIS A 320 15.73 -14.18 1.37
N LEU A 321 14.55 -14.75 1.20
CA LEU A 321 14.18 -15.46 -0.03
C LEU A 321 14.32 -14.57 -1.29
N HIS A 322 14.07 -13.25 -1.15
CA HIS A 322 14.23 -12.33 -2.27
C HIS A 322 15.70 -12.13 -2.68
N THR A 323 16.64 -12.30 -1.74
CA THR A 323 18.08 -12.23 -2.01
C THR A 323 18.52 -13.32 -3.00
N LEU A 324 17.89 -14.50 -2.96
CA LEU A 324 18.17 -15.60 -3.90
C LEU A 324 17.88 -15.27 -5.37
N ARG A 325 17.08 -14.24 -5.64
CA ARG A 325 16.78 -13.79 -7.02
C ARG A 325 17.89 -12.93 -7.62
N HIS A 326 18.76 -12.39 -6.79
CA HIS A 326 19.83 -11.47 -7.24
C HIS A 326 21.13 -12.22 -7.52
N PHE A 327 21.13 -13.52 -7.28
CA PHE A 327 22.22 -14.42 -7.65
C PHE A 327 22.00 -14.97 -9.06
#